data_ef032ef8f5ae0f493cc6fc7307ca45a2
#
_entry.id   ef032ef8f5ae0f493cc6fc7307ca45a2
#
_cell.length_a   1.000
_cell.length_b   1.000
_cell.length_c   1.000
_cell.angle_alpha   90.00
_cell.angle_beta   90.00
_cell.angle_gamma   90.00
#
_symmetry.space_group_name_H-M   'P 1'
#
loop_
_entity.id
_entity.type
_entity.pdbx_description
1 polymer ?
#
loop_
_entity_poly.entity_id
_entity_poly.type
_entity_poly.pdbx_seq_one_letter_code
_entity_poly.pdbx_strand_id
1 'polypeptide(L)'
;GKFESQLQEIVIRGHRIELHLHPHWLDVRKENNEWVFQSYKHYKLNSLTEEKIIELFQEGVELLNHIARKAVPDYAVCAFRAGGWCVEPFEKLRSAFQICGIKVDSSVVPGMRLDGEVHALDYSGLKSNAFYRFSDDVRIPDKNGKTIELPVNGYYMSRWEKIAFALGRKMNRKNAEIFGDGKGISVIAAVSVRKRFMSFLQKGKYFNQFMLDGYINSVLIERKVSQSELPFVSIVAHPKTLTLSSLRAVEYLAAKGHHFRSLTEILEKYEI
;
A
#
# COMPACT_ATOMS: atom_id res chain seq x y z
N GLY A 1 -12.18 -8.46 -19.97
CA GLY A 1 -12.64 -7.09 -19.71
C GLY A 1 -11.64 -6.06 -20.19
N LYS A 2 -11.92 -4.74 -20.07
CA LYS A 2 -11.10 -3.64 -20.61
C LYS A 2 -9.63 -3.67 -20.16
N PHE A 3 -9.36 -4.13 -18.93
CA PHE A 3 -8.01 -4.19 -18.34
C PHE A 3 -7.42 -5.60 -18.33
N GLU A 4 -8.11 -6.59 -18.85
CA GLU A 4 -7.71 -7.99 -18.77
C GLU A 4 -6.38 -8.25 -19.48
N SER A 5 -6.22 -7.74 -20.71
CA SER A 5 -4.99 -7.88 -21.48
C SER A 5 -3.79 -7.20 -20.79
N GLN A 6 -4.02 -6.05 -20.15
CA GLN A 6 -2.99 -5.35 -19.37
C GLN A 6 -2.56 -6.18 -18.15
N LEU A 7 -3.49 -6.79 -17.44
CA LEU A 7 -3.18 -7.64 -16.29
C LEU A 7 -2.43 -8.90 -16.72
N GLN A 8 -2.79 -9.50 -17.86
CA GLN A 8 -2.07 -10.64 -18.43
C GLN A 8 -0.64 -10.27 -18.83
N GLU A 9 -0.44 -9.11 -19.47
CA GLU A 9 0.89 -8.61 -19.82
C GLU A 9 1.77 -8.41 -18.58
N ILE A 10 1.21 -7.90 -17.48
CA ILE A 10 1.93 -7.76 -16.21
C ILE A 10 2.44 -9.13 -15.73
N VAL A 11 1.59 -10.17 -15.80
CA VAL A 11 1.96 -11.53 -15.36
C VAL A 11 2.99 -12.16 -16.30
N ILE A 12 2.85 -12.00 -17.62
CA ILE A 12 3.81 -12.49 -18.62
C ILE A 12 5.20 -11.90 -18.37
N ARG A 13 5.30 -10.67 -17.92
CA ARG A 13 6.57 -10.01 -17.59
C ARG A 13 7.16 -10.43 -16.25
N GLY A 14 6.60 -11.43 -15.58
CA GLY A 14 7.09 -11.95 -14.30
C GLY A 14 6.65 -11.13 -13.07
N HIS A 15 5.75 -10.16 -13.25
CA HIS A 15 5.12 -9.45 -12.13
C HIS A 15 3.87 -10.19 -11.66
N ARG A 16 3.36 -9.78 -10.50
CA ARG A 16 2.18 -10.41 -9.90
C ARG A 16 1.00 -9.46 -9.86
N ILE A 17 -0.18 -10.04 -10.00
CA ILE A 17 -1.46 -9.39 -9.73
C ILE A 17 -2.05 -10.02 -8.47
N GLU A 18 -2.18 -9.26 -7.40
CA GLU A 18 -2.54 -9.72 -6.09
C GLU A 18 -3.80 -9.02 -5.56
N LEU A 19 -4.41 -9.60 -4.52
CA LEU A 19 -5.71 -9.13 -4.03
C LEU A 19 -5.59 -7.81 -3.26
N HIS A 20 -6.41 -6.82 -3.65
CA HIS A 20 -6.54 -5.54 -2.97
C HIS A 20 -8.00 -5.11 -2.89
N LEU A 21 -8.60 -5.17 -1.71
CA LEU A 21 -10.01 -4.92 -1.50
C LEU A 21 -10.27 -3.57 -0.83
N HIS A 22 -11.27 -2.88 -1.35
CA HIS A 22 -11.86 -1.67 -0.79
C HIS A 22 -13.34 -1.89 -0.51
N PRO A 23 -13.73 -2.42 0.67
CA PRO A 23 -15.10 -2.87 0.92
C PRO A 23 -16.14 -1.75 0.91
N HIS A 24 -15.77 -0.48 1.04
CA HIS A 24 -16.70 0.65 0.90
C HIS A 24 -17.31 0.77 -0.51
N TRP A 25 -16.76 0.07 -1.51
CA TRP A 25 -17.42 -0.04 -2.83
C TRP A 25 -18.72 -0.83 -2.80
N LEU A 26 -19.01 -1.60 -1.73
CA LEU A 26 -20.31 -2.22 -1.49
C LEU A 26 -21.41 -1.18 -1.22
N ASP A 27 -21.05 0.01 -0.78
CA ASP A 27 -21.96 1.10 -0.44
C ASP A 27 -22.11 2.11 -1.59
N VAL A 28 -21.64 1.79 -2.80
CA VAL A 28 -21.70 2.69 -3.94
C VAL A 28 -22.97 2.45 -4.77
N ARG A 29 -23.56 3.54 -5.28
CA ARG A 29 -24.66 3.49 -6.24
C ARG A 29 -24.34 4.39 -7.42
N LYS A 30 -24.95 4.09 -8.57
CA LYS A 30 -24.86 4.93 -9.75
C LYS A 30 -26.08 5.84 -9.81
N GLU A 31 -25.86 7.16 -9.67
CA GLU A 31 -26.87 8.20 -9.72
C GLU A 31 -26.48 9.23 -10.78
N ASN A 32 -27.39 9.55 -11.68
CA ASN A 32 -27.13 10.54 -12.78
C ASN A 32 -25.81 10.29 -13.54
N ASN A 33 -25.47 9.02 -13.78
CA ASN A 33 -24.24 8.56 -14.43
C ASN A 33 -22.93 8.77 -13.61
N GLU A 34 -23.01 9.20 -12.35
CA GLU A 34 -21.92 9.32 -11.41
C GLU A 34 -21.99 8.24 -10.33
N TRP A 35 -20.82 7.84 -9.81
CA TRP A 35 -20.71 6.91 -8.68
C TRP A 35 -20.80 7.68 -7.37
N VAL A 36 -21.84 7.41 -6.56
CA VAL A 36 -22.10 8.08 -5.30
C VAL A 36 -21.96 7.08 -4.15
N PHE A 37 -21.11 7.42 -3.17
CA PHE A 37 -20.96 6.63 -1.96
C PHE A 37 -22.04 7.01 -0.96
N GLN A 38 -22.92 6.06 -0.64
CA GLN A 38 -24.01 6.27 0.30
C GLN A 38 -23.53 6.37 1.74
N SER A 39 -22.47 5.63 2.07
CA SER A 39 -21.84 5.66 3.38
C SER A 39 -20.38 5.17 3.29
N TYR A 40 -19.64 5.33 4.37
CA TYR A 40 -18.31 4.74 4.54
C TYR A 40 -18.26 3.75 5.71
N LYS A 41 -19.41 3.23 6.16
CA LYS A 41 -19.47 2.28 7.27
C LYS A 41 -18.64 1.01 6.99
N HIS A 42 -18.55 0.60 5.74
CA HIS A 42 -17.76 -0.54 5.31
C HIS A 42 -16.36 -0.14 4.79
N TYR A 43 -15.77 0.94 5.32
CA TYR A 43 -14.44 1.36 4.89
C TYR A 43 -13.37 0.32 5.19
N LYS A 44 -13.50 -0.40 6.30
CA LYS A 44 -12.60 -1.48 6.73
C LYS A 44 -13.28 -2.84 6.56
N LEU A 45 -12.51 -3.86 6.17
CA LEU A 45 -13.02 -5.24 6.05
C LEU A 45 -13.62 -5.76 7.35
N ASN A 46 -13.02 -5.44 8.49
CA ASN A 46 -13.51 -5.88 9.80
C ASN A 46 -14.89 -5.33 10.21
N SER A 47 -15.46 -4.39 9.46
CA SER A 47 -16.84 -3.94 9.62
C SER A 47 -17.88 -4.91 9.02
N LEU A 48 -17.42 -5.86 8.21
CA LEU A 48 -18.22 -6.91 7.61
C LEU A 48 -18.28 -8.14 8.52
N THR A 49 -19.22 -9.06 8.24
CA THR A 49 -19.20 -10.40 8.84
C THR A 49 -18.09 -11.25 8.24
N GLU A 50 -17.67 -12.29 8.95
CA GLU A 50 -16.62 -13.20 8.50
C GLU A 50 -17.01 -13.89 7.18
N GLU A 51 -18.28 -14.32 7.06
CA GLU A 51 -18.81 -14.94 5.85
C GLU A 51 -18.70 -13.99 4.63
N LYS A 52 -19.04 -12.71 4.83
CA LYS A 52 -18.94 -11.72 3.75
C LYS A 52 -17.50 -11.40 3.37
N ILE A 53 -16.59 -11.43 4.33
CA ILE A 53 -15.14 -11.28 4.06
C ILE A 53 -14.67 -12.48 3.21
N ILE A 54 -15.01 -13.71 3.60
CA ILE A 54 -14.64 -14.94 2.86
C ILE A 54 -15.18 -14.87 1.42
N GLU A 55 -16.45 -14.53 1.24
CA GLU A 55 -17.08 -14.37 -0.08
C GLU A 55 -16.30 -13.40 -0.97
N LEU A 56 -15.98 -12.20 -0.46
CA LEU A 56 -15.25 -11.18 -1.22
C LEU A 56 -13.82 -11.62 -1.57
N PHE A 57 -13.16 -12.35 -0.67
CA PHE A 57 -11.83 -12.90 -0.94
C PHE A 57 -11.89 -13.98 -2.02
N GLN A 58 -12.85 -14.90 -1.95
CA GLN A 58 -13.04 -15.96 -2.95
C GLN A 58 -13.33 -15.36 -4.32
N GLU A 59 -14.31 -14.45 -4.44
CA GLU A 59 -14.62 -13.77 -5.69
C GLU A 59 -13.42 -13.04 -6.29
N GLY A 60 -12.67 -12.31 -5.46
CA GLY A 60 -11.52 -11.56 -5.91
C GLY A 60 -10.35 -12.46 -6.35
N VAL A 61 -10.05 -13.49 -5.58
CA VAL A 61 -8.99 -14.47 -5.88
C VAL A 61 -9.33 -15.27 -7.14
N GLU A 62 -10.57 -15.76 -7.27
CA GLU A 62 -11.03 -16.47 -8.45
C GLU A 62 -10.94 -15.63 -9.72
N LEU A 63 -11.38 -14.37 -9.65
CA LEU A 63 -11.29 -13.43 -10.77
C LEU A 63 -9.83 -13.19 -11.20
N LEU A 64 -8.95 -12.90 -10.27
CA LEU A 64 -7.53 -12.65 -10.57
C LEU A 64 -6.84 -13.90 -11.11
N ASN A 65 -7.08 -15.06 -10.50
CA ASN A 65 -6.57 -16.34 -10.99
C ASN A 65 -7.09 -16.66 -12.39
N HIS A 66 -8.38 -16.44 -12.66
CA HIS A 66 -8.95 -16.66 -13.99
C HIS A 66 -8.27 -15.78 -15.05
N ILE A 67 -7.99 -14.52 -14.75
CA ILE A 67 -7.32 -13.59 -15.68
C ILE A 67 -5.86 -14.02 -15.89
N ALA A 68 -5.13 -14.30 -14.80
CA ALA A 68 -3.71 -14.60 -14.85
C ALA A 68 -3.41 -15.95 -15.52
N ARG A 69 -4.23 -16.97 -15.25
CA ARG A 69 -4.03 -18.33 -15.80
C ARG A 69 -4.21 -18.43 -17.30
N LYS A 70 -4.86 -17.47 -17.94
CA LYS A 70 -4.87 -17.38 -19.41
C LYS A 70 -3.48 -17.10 -20.00
N ALA A 71 -2.59 -16.52 -19.19
CA ALA A 71 -1.22 -16.18 -19.60
C ALA A 71 -0.18 -17.10 -18.94
N VAL A 72 -0.37 -17.44 -17.66
CA VAL A 72 0.50 -18.30 -16.87
C VAL A 72 -0.36 -19.36 -16.18
N PRO A 73 -0.46 -20.59 -16.69
CA PRO A 73 -1.42 -21.60 -16.24
C PRO A 73 -1.38 -21.95 -14.74
N ASP A 74 -0.19 -21.97 -14.14
CA ASP A 74 0.00 -22.32 -12.74
C ASP A 74 -0.06 -21.13 -11.78
N TYR A 75 -0.53 -19.96 -12.27
CA TYR A 75 -0.65 -18.77 -11.45
C TYR A 75 -1.63 -18.98 -10.29
N ALA A 76 -1.20 -18.56 -9.10
CA ALA A 76 -2.03 -18.51 -7.91
C ALA A 76 -1.82 -17.19 -7.17
N VAL A 77 -2.89 -16.47 -6.90
CA VAL A 77 -2.89 -15.33 -5.98
C VAL A 77 -2.45 -15.82 -4.60
N CYS A 78 -1.50 -15.16 -3.98
CA CYS A 78 -0.95 -15.57 -2.69
C CYS A 78 -0.76 -14.40 -1.71
N ALA A 79 -0.98 -13.17 -2.16
CA ALA A 79 -0.81 -11.99 -1.33
C ALA A 79 -2.05 -11.10 -1.29
N PHE A 80 -2.15 -10.33 -0.22
CA PHE A 80 -3.24 -9.40 0.03
C PHE A 80 -2.71 -8.05 0.52
N ARG A 81 -3.46 -6.99 0.22
CA ARG A 81 -3.30 -5.67 0.82
C ARG A 81 -4.66 -5.08 1.15
N ALA A 82 -4.86 -4.68 2.41
CA ALA A 82 -6.10 -4.06 2.83
C ALA A 82 -6.22 -2.63 2.30
N GLY A 83 -7.39 -2.26 1.82
CA GLY A 83 -7.74 -0.88 1.51
C GLY A 83 -7.60 -0.01 2.76
N GLY A 84 -6.95 1.16 2.60
CA GLY A 84 -6.69 2.06 3.73
C GLY A 84 -5.73 1.50 4.79
N TRP A 85 -4.96 0.44 4.48
CA TRP A 85 -4.01 -0.21 5.41
C TRP A 85 -4.66 -0.88 6.64
N CYS A 86 -5.99 -1.08 6.62
CA CYS A 86 -6.76 -1.55 7.77
C CYS A 86 -6.94 -3.08 7.73
N VAL A 87 -5.95 -3.83 8.18
CA VAL A 87 -6.01 -5.30 8.29
C VAL A 87 -6.44 -5.78 9.68
N GLU A 88 -6.36 -4.91 10.69
CA GLU A 88 -6.75 -5.22 12.06
C GLU A 88 -8.27 -5.06 12.33
N PRO A 89 -8.84 -5.93 13.18
CA PRO A 89 -8.26 -7.15 13.77
C PRO A 89 -8.14 -8.27 12.74
N PHE A 90 -6.95 -8.86 12.63
CA PHE A 90 -6.64 -9.92 11.65
C PHE A 90 -7.47 -11.21 11.89
N GLU A 91 -7.87 -11.46 13.12
CA GLU A 91 -8.70 -12.59 13.50
C GLU A 91 -9.90 -12.80 12.56
N LYS A 92 -10.58 -11.72 12.17
CA LYS A 92 -11.72 -11.76 11.24
C LYS A 92 -11.34 -12.12 9.79
N LEU A 93 -10.09 -11.94 9.40
CA LEU A 93 -9.61 -12.20 8.05
C LEU A 93 -8.93 -13.57 7.94
N ARG A 94 -8.57 -14.17 9.05
CA ARG A 94 -7.79 -15.43 9.10
C ARG A 94 -8.40 -16.55 8.29
N SER A 95 -9.69 -16.80 8.45
CA SER A 95 -10.40 -17.86 7.70
C SER A 95 -10.36 -17.59 6.20
N ALA A 96 -10.55 -16.34 5.78
CA ALA A 96 -10.47 -15.94 4.36
C ALA A 96 -9.06 -16.18 3.79
N PHE A 97 -8.01 -15.83 4.54
CA PHE A 97 -6.62 -16.10 4.15
C PHE A 97 -6.37 -17.59 3.96
N GLN A 98 -6.80 -18.42 4.92
CA GLN A 98 -6.61 -19.88 4.87
C GLN A 98 -7.38 -20.53 3.70
N ILE A 99 -8.65 -20.18 3.54
CA ILE A 99 -9.53 -20.74 2.49
C ILE A 99 -9.03 -20.34 1.09
N CYS A 100 -8.58 -19.11 0.93
CA CYS A 100 -8.14 -18.58 -0.37
C CYS A 100 -6.65 -18.78 -0.66
N GLY A 101 -5.90 -19.43 0.26
CA GLY A 101 -4.47 -19.70 0.07
C GLY A 101 -3.59 -18.43 0.11
N ILE A 102 -4.07 -17.37 0.76
CA ILE A 102 -3.28 -16.14 0.96
C ILE A 102 -2.24 -16.41 2.06
N LYS A 103 -0.98 -16.18 1.72
CA LYS A 103 0.16 -16.41 2.62
C LYS A 103 0.81 -15.12 3.09
N VAL A 104 0.64 -14.04 2.32
CA VAL A 104 1.31 -12.77 2.52
C VAL A 104 0.30 -11.65 2.69
N ASP A 105 0.44 -10.87 3.74
CA ASP A 105 -0.16 -9.55 3.89
C ASP A 105 0.88 -8.45 3.61
N SER A 106 0.44 -7.33 3.06
CA SER A 106 1.28 -6.15 2.87
C SER A 106 0.49 -4.88 3.21
N SER A 107 -0.14 -4.91 4.39
CA SER A 107 -1.01 -3.81 4.83
C SER A 107 -0.41 -2.95 5.93
N VAL A 108 0.57 -3.46 6.68
CA VAL A 108 1.15 -2.75 7.81
C VAL A 108 2.09 -1.64 7.36
N VAL A 109 1.96 -0.48 8.00
CA VAL A 109 2.86 0.66 7.82
C VAL A 109 3.50 0.98 9.19
N PRO A 110 4.66 0.41 9.52
CA PRO A 110 5.28 0.61 10.82
C PRO A 110 5.48 2.09 11.16
N GLY A 111 5.07 2.48 12.37
CA GLY A 111 5.11 3.87 12.82
C GLY A 111 3.88 4.72 12.44
N MET A 112 2.94 4.18 11.66
CA MET A 112 1.71 4.90 11.29
C MET A 112 0.66 4.79 12.40
N ARG A 113 -0.02 5.90 12.66
CA ARG A 113 -1.24 5.95 13.45
C ARG A 113 -2.24 6.88 12.81
N LEU A 114 -3.47 6.43 12.67
CA LEU A 114 -4.61 7.20 12.21
C LEU A 114 -5.73 7.08 13.23
N ASP A 115 -6.29 8.21 13.63
CA ASP A 115 -7.36 8.32 14.63
C ASP A 115 -8.62 8.92 13.96
N GLY A 116 -9.13 8.28 12.91
CA GLY A 116 -10.37 8.69 12.24
C GLY A 116 -11.56 7.85 12.69
N GLU A 117 -12.78 8.37 12.56
CA GLU A 117 -14.01 7.65 12.92
C GLU A 117 -14.15 6.34 12.12
N VAL A 118 -14.02 6.40 10.81
CA VAL A 118 -14.14 5.22 9.92
C VAL A 118 -12.77 4.67 9.48
N HIS A 119 -11.72 5.45 9.58
CA HIS A 119 -10.37 5.08 9.20
C HIS A 119 -9.43 5.26 10.39
N ALA A 120 -9.40 4.27 11.26
CA ALA A 120 -8.52 4.21 12.42
C ALA A 120 -7.62 2.97 12.35
N LEU A 121 -6.33 3.15 12.63
CA LEU A 121 -5.34 2.08 12.78
C LEU A 121 -4.20 2.57 13.68
N ASP A 122 -3.52 1.64 14.33
CA ASP A 122 -2.35 1.96 15.16
C ASP A 122 -1.24 0.92 14.98
N TYR A 123 -0.25 1.29 14.19
CA TYR A 123 1.00 0.57 13.98
C TYR A 123 2.20 1.34 14.55
N SER A 124 1.95 2.35 15.41
CA SER A 124 3.00 3.23 15.95
C SER A 124 4.02 2.49 16.82
N GLY A 125 3.61 1.38 17.45
CA GLY A 125 4.49 0.53 18.24
C GLY A 125 5.36 -0.45 17.45
N LEU A 126 5.09 -0.60 16.14
CA LEU A 126 5.85 -1.53 15.31
C LEU A 126 7.16 -0.92 14.85
N LYS A 127 8.23 -1.73 14.94
CA LYS A 127 9.52 -1.41 14.33
C LYS A 127 9.49 -1.73 12.84
N SER A 128 10.22 -0.95 12.05
CA SER A 128 10.42 -1.25 10.64
C SER A 128 11.17 -2.56 10.47
N ASN A 129 10.62 -3.46 9.68
CA ASN A 129 11.20 -4.76 9.30
C ASN A 129 11.05 -4.93 7.79
N ALA A 130 11.88 -5.79 7.19
CA ALA A 130 11.69 -6.17 5.79
C ALA A 130 10.47 -7.09 5.66
N PHE A 131 10.37 -8.09 6.54
CA PHE A 131 9.21 -8.97 6.70
C PHE A 131 9.25 -9.63 8.07
N TYR A 132 8.11 -10.19 8.49
CA TYR A 132 8.01 -11.04 9.67
C TYR A 132 6.79 -11.97 9.55
N ARG A 133 6.79 -13.04 10.34
CA ARG A 133 5.64 -13.95 10.46
C ARG A 133 4.76 -13.54 11.62
N PHE A 134 3.47 -13.83 11.50
CA PHE A 134 2.50 -13.62 12.57
C PHE A 134 1.37 -14.66 12.50
N SER A 135 0.60 -14.80 13.58
CA SER A 135 -0.53 -15.73 13.69
C SER A 135 -1.88 -15.02 13.78
N ASP A 136 -2.12 -14.30 14.85
CA ASP A 136 -3.44 -13.77 15.22
C ASP A 136 -3.53 -12.25 15.18
N ASP A 137 -2.45 -11.57 15.45
CA ASP A 137 -2.34 -10.12 15.43
C ASP A 137 -1.11 -9.72 14.62
N VAL A 138 -1.34 -8.98 13.54
CA VAL A 138 -0.26 -8.54 12.65
C VAL A 138 0.76 -7.64 13.36
N ARG A 139 0.41 -7.07 14.51
CA ARG A 139 1.32 -6.25 15.33
C ARG A 139 2.24 -7.07 16.23
N ILE A 140 2.01 -8.39 16.32
CA ILE A 140 2.76 -9.29 17.18
C ILE A 140 3.52 -10.30 16.31
N PRO A 141 4.83 -10.09 16.05
CA PRO A 141 5.64 -11.06 15.33
C PRO A 141 5.66 -12.43 16.04
N ASP A 142 5.40 -13.48 15.28
CA ASP A 142 5.44 -14.88 15.73
C ASP A 142 6.23 -15.71 14.73
N LYS A 143 7.36 -16.28 15.16
CA LYS A 143 8.23 -17.09 14.30
C LYS A 143 7.54 -18.34 13.72
N ASN A 144 6.53 -18.84 14.41
CA ASN A 144 5.74 -20.00 14.01
C ASN A 144 4.48 -19.60 13.23
N GLY A 145 4.26 -18.30 13.03
CA GLY A 145 3.12 -17.76 12.31
C GLY A 145 3.06 -18.29 10.88
N LYS A 146 1.85 -18.55 10.40
CA LYS A 146 1.59 -19.05 9.04
C LYS A 146 1.47 -17.94 8.02
N THR A 147 1.16 -16.73 8.46
CA THR A 147 1.02 -15.56 7.60
C THR A 147 2.27 -14.70 7.70
N ILE A 148 2.66 -14.11 6.60
CA ILE A 148 3.81 -13.24 6.49
C ILE A 148 3.33 -11.83 6.25
N GLU A 149 3.86 -10.89 7.01
CA GLU A 149 3.73 -9.47 6.74
C GLU A 149 4.94 -8.97 5.96
N LEU A 150 4.67 -8.33 4.81
CA LEU A 150 5.62 -7.51 4.07
C LEU A 150 5.28 -6.04 4.28
N PRO A 151 5.81 -5.39 5.31
CA PRO A 151 5.39 -4.04 5.67
C PRO A 151 5.68 -3.03 4.58
N VAL A 152 4.81 -2.05 4.45
CA VAL A 152 5.08 -0.84 3.67
C VAL A 152 6.01 0.05 4.49
N ASN A 153 7.27 0.01 4.14
CA ASN A 153 8.31 0.71 4.89
C ASN A 153 8.18 2.23 4.75
N GLY A 154 8.76 2.91 5.72
CA GLY A 154 8.79 4.37 5.75
C GLY A 154 10.11 4.90 6.30
N TYR A 155 10.24 6.21 6.25
CA TYR A 155 11.40 6.93 6.72
C TYR A 155 10.99 8.22 7.43
N TYR A 156 11.90 8.76 8.22
CA TYR A 156 11.68 10.06 8.86
C TYR A 156 12.41 11.16 8.11
N MET A 157 11.72 12.27 7.89
CA MET A 157 12.28 13.53 7.41
C MET A 157 12.48 14.48 8.57
N SER A 158 13.62 15.17 8.60
CA SER A 158 13.83 16.33 9.43
C SER A 158 12.95 17.50 8.99
N ARG A 159 12.82 18.52 9.82
CA ARG A 159 12.11 19.76 9.49
C ARG A 159 12.68 20.43 8.23
N TRP A 160 13.99 20.46 8.10
CA TRP A 160 14.68 21.06 6.95
C TRP A 160 14.46 20.28 5.66
N GLU A 161 14.52 18.96 5.72
CA GLU A 161 14.19 18.09 4.56
C GLU A 161 12.75 18.31 4.09
N LYS A 162 11.81 18.49 5.03
CA LYS A 162 10.41 18.75 4.69
C LYS A 162 10.22 20.11 4.02
N ILE A 163 10.93 21.14 4.47
CA ILE A 163 10.95 22.48 3.83
C ILE A 163 11.56 22.37 2.43
N ALA A 164 12.73 21.75 2.30
CA ALA A 164 13.40 21.55 1.01
C ALA A 164 12.53 20.78 0.02
N PHE A 165 11.83 19.74 0.49
CA PHE A 165 10.87 18.98 -0.32
C PHE A 165 9.71 19.86 -0.81
N ALA A 166 9.13 20.68 0.06
CA ALA A 166 8.02 21.56 -0.29
C ALA A 166 8.44 22.64 -1.31
N LEU A 167 9.65 23.20 -1.15
CA LEU A 167 10.23 24.14 -2.11
C LEU A 167 10.51 23.47 -3.45
N GLY A 168 11.15 22.28 -3.42
CA GLY A 168 11.42 21.49 -4.62
C GLY A 168 10.14 21.20 -5.42
N ARG A 169 9.05 20.81 -4.74
CA ARG A 169 7.74 20.61 -5.38
C ARG A 169 7.21 21.86 -6.03
N LYS A 170 7.35 23.03 -5.38
CA LYS A 170 6.89 24.32 -5.91
C LYS A 170 7.69 24.73 -7.15
N MET A 171 9.00 24.49 -7.14
CA MET A 171 9.91 24.84 -8.26
C MET A 171 9.75 23.90 -9.45
N ASN A 172 9.38 22.63 -9.21
CA ASN A 172 9.27 21.59 -10.24
C ASN A 172 7.81 21.21 -10.54
N ARG A 173 6.92 22.20 -10.69
CA ARG A 173 5.47 21.95 -10.88
C ARG A 173 5.15 21.00 -12.04
N LYS A 174 5.82 21.14 -13.20
CA LYS A 174 5.62 20.28 -14.37
C LYS A 174 5.95 18.82 -14.08
N ASN A 175 7.00 18.54 -13.28
CA ASN A 175 7.37 17.19 -12.88
C ASN A 175 6.47 16.61 -11.78
N ALA A 176 5.67 17.46 -11.15
CA ALA A 176 4.71 17.10 -10.11
C ALA A 176 3.27 16.95 -10.63
N GLU A 177 3.06 17.13 -11.93
CA GLU A 177 1.78 16.92 -12.58
C GLU A 177 1.48 15.41 -12.64
N ILE A 178 0.30 15.03 -12.17
CA ILE A 178 -0.13 13.62 -12.11
C ILE A 178 -0.61 13.15 -13.48
N PHE A 179 -0.33 11.88 -13.82
CA PHE A 179 -0.78 11.28 -15.07
C PHE A 179 -2.25 10.87 -15.06
N GLY A 180 -2.77 10.49 -13.89
CA GLY A 180 -4.16 10.10 -13.71
C GLY A 180 -5.04 11.27 -13.27
N ASP A 181 -6.23 10.95 -12.82
CA ASP A 181 -7.19 11.96 -12.32
C ASP A 181 -6.87 12.45 -10.90
N GLY A 182 -5.96 11.78 -10.20
CA GLY A 182 -5.57 12.10 -8.82
C GLY A 182 -6.68 12.00 -7.80
N LYS A 183 -7.88 11.62 -8.23
CA LYS A 183 -9.04 11.53 -7.35
C LYS A 183 -8.93 10.30 -6.45
N GLY A 184 -9.09 10.51 -5.18
CA GLY A 184 -9.17 9.49 -4.16
C GLY A 184 -10.21 9.88 -3.14
N ILE A 185 -10.78 8.87 -2.49
CA ILE A 185 -11.69 9.10 -1.38
C ILE A 185 -10.84 9.40 -0.16
N SER A 186 -11.06 10.56 0.45
CA SER A 186 -10.48 10.89 1.75
C SER A 186 -11.58 10.91 2.79
N VAL A 187 -11.56 9.91 3.65
CA VAL A 187 -12.45 9.86 4.85
C VAL A 187 -11.81 10.51 6.06
N ILE A 188 -10.60 11.05 5.90
CA ILE A 188 -9.88 11.74 6.96
C ILE A 188 -10.36 13.18 7.02
N ALA A 189 -10.81 13.63 8.19
CA ALA A 189 -11.23 15.00 8.41
C ALA A 189 -10.10 16.00 8.06
N ALA A 190 -10.46 17.07 7.38
CA ALA A 190 -9.52 18.13 7.02
C ALA A 190 -8.92 18.78 8.27
N VAL A 191 -7.62 18.64 8.45
CA VAL A 191 -6.90 19.31 9.56
C VAL A 191 -6.70 20.78 9.23
N SER A 192 -7.10 21.69 10.12
CA SER A 192 -6.96 23.12 9.92
C SER A 192 -5.49 23.52 9.69
N VAL A 193 -5.29 24.58 8.89
CA VAL A 193 -3.94 25.14 8.58
C VAL A 193 -3.18 25.46 9.88
N ARG A 194 -3.87 26.03 10.87
CA ARG A 194 -3.28 26.34 12.19
C ARG A 194 -2.77 25.10 12.91
N LYS A 195 -3.55 24.01 12.95
CA LYS A 195 -3.12 22.74 13.55
C LYS A 195 -1.93 22.14 12.81
N ARG A 196 -1.92 22.21 11.46
CA ARG A 196 -0.78 21.76 10.64
C ARG A 196 0.49 22.55 10.94
N PHE A 197 0.38 23.87 11.05
CA PHE A 197 1.50 24.75 11.36
C PHE A 197 2.04 24.51 12.78
N MET A 198 1.16 24.42 13.78
CA MET A 198 1.56 24.11 15.16
C MET A 198 2.24 22.73 15.25
N SER A 199 1.68 21.70 14.61
CA SER A 199 2.31 20.40 14.51
C SER A 199 3.67 20.45 13.83
N PHE A 200 3.84 21.31 12.80
CA PHE A 200 5.12 21.52 12.14
C PHE A 200 6.16 22.13 13.09
N LEU A 201 5.77 23.07 13.93
CA LEU A 201 6.67 23.68 14.91
C LEU A 201 7.07 22.73 16.04
N GLN A 202 6.13 21.88 16.48
CA GLN A 202 6.34 20.98 17.61
C GLN A 202 7.11 19.70 17.23
N LYS A 203 6.89 19.15 16.03
CA LYS A 203 7.52 17.90 15.59
C LYS A 203 8.93 18.12 15.04
N GLY A 204 9.91 17.42 15.58
CA GLY A 204 11.30 17.43 15.06
C GLY A 204 11.49 16.52 13.83
N LYS A 205 10.69 15.44 13.74
CA LYS A 205 10.73 14.43 12.67
C LYS A 205 9.34 14.16 12.12
N TYR A 206 9.27 13.87 10.82
CA TYR A 206 8.03 13.59 10.09
C TYR A 206 8.14 12.23 9.41
N PHE A 207 7.23 11.34 9.73
CA PHE A 207 7.13 10.06 9.08
C PHE A 207 6.60 10.21 7.65
N ASN A 208 7.24 9.52 6.70
CA ASN A 208 6.77 9.34 5.33
C ASN A 208 6.94 7.88 4.93
N GLN A 209 6.05 7.39 4.10
CA GLN A 209 6.19 6.09 3.45
C GLN A 209 7.15 6.20 2.25
N PHE A 210 7.81 5.10 1.90
CA PHE A 210 8.45 4.95 0.60
C PHE A 210 7.36 4.84 -0.47
N MET A 211 6.90 5.98 -0.95
CA MET A 211 5.78 6.11 -1.86
C MET A 211 6.16 6.99 -3.05
N LEU A 212 5.78 6.56 -4.26
CA LEU A 212 6.05 7.28 -5.51
C LEU A 212 4.88 8.13 -5.99
N ASP A 213 4.00 8.55 -5.09
CA ASP A 213 2.85 9.38 -5.40
C ASP A 213 3.20 10.87 -5.41
N GLY A 214 2.69 11.57 -6.42
CA GLY A 214 2.89 13.00 -6.54
C GLY A 214 4.35 13.40 -6.80
N TYR A 215 4.78 14.53 -6.26
CA TYR A 215 6.17 14.97 -6.42
C TYR A 215 7.13 14.13 -5.60
N ILE A 216 8.17 13.61 -6.27
CA ILE A 216 9.26 12.86 -5.64
C ILE A 216 10.58 13.61 -5.82
N ASN A 217 11.33 13.75 -4.74
CA ASN A 217 12.73 14.17 -4.78
C ASN A 217 13.62 12.94 -4.83
N SER A 218 14.15 12.64 -6.03
CA SER A 218 14.93 11.43 -6.30
C SER A 218 16.17 11.29 -5.39
N VAL A 219 16.86 12.40 -5.10
CA VAL A 219 18.05 12.41 -4.24
C VAL A 219 17.66 12.11 -2.78
N LEU A 220 16.53 12.65 -2.32
CA LEU A 220 16.05 12.41 -0.96
C LEU A 220 15.63 10.94 -0.77
N ILE A 221 14.82 10.41 -1.69
CA ILE A 221 14.34 9.03 -1.57
C ILE A 221 15.51 8.03 -1.66
N GLU A 222 16.44 8.25 -2.59
CA GLU A 222 17.64 7.43 -2.71
C GLU A 222 18.46 7.42 -1.41
N ARG A 223 18.76 8.59 -0.87
CA ARG A 223 19.47 8.69 0.40
C ARG A 223 18.75 7.94 1.53
N LYS A 224 17.41 8.01 1.60
CA LYS A 224 16.64 7.30 2.62
C LYS A 224 16.63 5.79 2.41
N VAL A 225 16.60 5.32 1.17
CA VAL A 225 16.77 3.89 0.84
C VAL A 225 18.16 3.41 1.23
N SER A 226 19.21 4.14 0.86
CA SER A 226 20.61 3.80 1.19
C SER A 226 20.91 3.84 2.68
N GLN A 227 20.20 4.65 3.47
CA GLN A 227 20.31 4.71 4.92
C GLN A 227 19.51 3.63 5.64
N SER A 228 18.69 2.86 4.93
CA SER A 228 17.94 1.76 5.52
C SER A 228 18.85 0.59 5.83
N GLU A 229 18.76 0.07 7.06
CA GLU A 229 19.45 -1.15 7.48
C GLU A 229 18.71 -2.43 7.07
N LEU A 230 17.55 -2.29 6.42
CA LEU A 230 16.75 -3.41 5.96
C LEU A 230 17.36 -4.04 4.70
N PRO A 231 17.28 -5.36 4.54
CA PRO A 231 17.76 -6.06 3.34
C PRO A 231 17.02 -5.65 2.06
N PHE A 232 15.79 -5.14 2.20
CA PHE A 232 15.01 -4.47 1.17
C PHE A 232 13.95 -3.56 1.80
N VAL A 233 13.42 -2.63 1.02
CA VAL A 233 12.30 -1.76 1.40
C VAL A 233 11.16 -1.90 0.40
N SER A 234 9.92 -1.92 0.90
CA SER A 234 8.73 -1.91 0.05
C SER A 234 8.43 -0.49 -0.40
N ILE A 235 8.38 -0.27 -1.71
CA ILE A 235 8.02 1.01 -2.33
C ILE A 235 6.61 0.86 -2.92
N VAL A 236 5.73 1.79 -2.61
CA VAL A 236 4.31 1.78 -3.04
C VAL A 236 4.04 2.91 -4.03
N ALA A 237 3.13 2.67 -4.96
CA ALA A 237 2.64 3.69 -5.88
C ALA A 237 1.15 3.48 -6.19
N HIS A 238 0.45 4.57 -6.46
CA HIS A 238 -0.92 4.53 -6.98
C HIS A 238 -0.92 5.09 -8.42
N PRO A 239 -1.34 4.32 -9.43
CA PRO A 239 -1.28 4.75 -10.83
C PRO A 239 -1.90 6.12 -11.09
N LYS A 240 -3.00 6.46 -10.39
CA LYS A 240 -3.72 7.74 -10.53
C LYS A 240 -2.95 8.96 -10.01
N THR A 241 -1.89 8.77 -9.24
CA THR A 241 -1.10 9.84 -8.63
C THR A 241 0.37 9.83 -9.04
N LEU A 242 0.75 8.92 -9.96
CA LEU A 242 2.08 8.91 -10.53
C LEU A 242 2.35 10.19 -11.34
N THR A 243 3.61 10.61 -11.34
CA THR A 243 4.10 11.80 -12.01
C THR A 243 5.39 11.53 -12.77
N LEU A 244 5.85 12.47 -13.57
CA LEU A 244 7.17 12.36 -14.21
C LEU A 244 8.29 12.25 -13.16
N SER A 245 8.16 12.92 -12.02
CA SER A 245 9.15 12.77 -10.93
C SER A 245 9.15 11.37 -10.31
N SER A 246 8.03 10.66 -10.34
CA SER A 246 7.94 9.25 -9.90
C SER A 246 8.78 8.34 -10.79
N LEU A 247 8.65 8.48 -12.11
CA LEU A 247 9.44 7.70 -13.08
C LEU A 247 10.93 8.01 -12.95
N ARG A 248 11.28 9.29 -12.89
CA ARG A 248 12.67 9.72 -12.69
C ARG A 248 13.28 9.22 -11.38
N ALA A 249 12.47 9.06 -10.33
CA ALA A 249 12.96 8.49 -9.07
C ALA A 249 13.33 7.01 -9.23
N VAL A 250 12.51 6.23 -9.96
CA VAL A 250 12.83 4.82 -10.28
C VAL A 250 14.12 4.73 -11.10
N GLU A 251 14.23 5.50 -12.19
CA GLU A 251 15.43 5.55 -13.02
C GLU A 251 16.67 5.95 -12.20
N TYR A 252 16.55 6.94 -11.33
CA TYR A 252 17.63 7.42 -10.48
C TYR A 252 18.09 6.35 -9.49
N LEU A 253 17.15 5.66 -8.81
CA LEU A 253 17.45 4.55 -7.92
C LEU A 253 18.19 3.43 -8.67
N ALA A 254 17.73 3.04 -9.86
CA ALA A 254 18.38 2.04 -10.68
C ALA A 254 19.80 2.47 -11.10
N ALA A 255 19.97 3.72 -11.52
CA ALA A 255 21.28 4.29 -11.88
C ALA A 255 22.26 4.36 -10.69
N LYS A 256 21.75 4.39 -9.46
CA LYS A 256 22.53 4.32 -8.21
C LYS A 256 22.86 2.89 -7.76
N GLY A 257 22.46 1.89 -8.55
CA GLY A 257 22.74 0.48 -8.27
C GLY A 257 21.73 -0.21 -7.35
N HIS A 258 20.59 0.42 -7.08
CA HIS A 258 19.50 -0.26 -6.39
C HIS A 258 18.79 -1.22 -7.32
N HIS A 259 18.54 -2.44 -6.85
CA HIS A 259 17.84 -3.48 -7.60
C HIS A 259 16.37 -3.54 -7.18
N PHE A 260 15.48 -3.39 -8.15
CA PHE A 260 14.07 -3.65 -7.97
C PHE A 260 13.80 -5.15 -8.08
N ARG A 261 12.99 -5.68 -7.17
CA ARG A 261 12.59 -7.10 -7.15
C ARG A 261 11.08 -7.22 -7.10
N SER A 262 10.57 -8.20 -7.80
CA SER A 262 9.17 -8.58 -7.72
C SER A 262 8.86 -9.30 -6.40
N LEU A 263 7.58 -9.42 -6.06
CA LEU A 263 7.15 -10.22 -4.92
C LEU A 263 7.63 -11.68 -5.06
N THR A 264 7.55 -12.27 -6.26
CA THR A 264 8.03 -13.64 -6.50
C THR A 264 9.50 -13.79 -6.12
N GLU A 265 10.37 -12.90 -6.61
CA GLU A 265 11.81 -12.95 -6.28
C GLU A 265 12.09 -12.77 -4.78
N ILE A 266 11.26 -12.00 -4.07
CA ILE A 266 11.39 -11.86 -2.62
C ILE A 266 10.97 -13.14 -1.91
N LEU A 267 9.83 -13.74 -2.29
CA LEU A 267 9.34 -14.98 -1.71
C LEU A 267 10.35 -16.12 -1.90
N GLU A 268 10.88 -16.28 -3.12
CA GLU A 268 11.90 -17.28 -3.43
C GLU A 268 13.20 -17.06 -2.67
N LYS A 269 13.72 -15.83 -2.68
CA LYS A 269 15.01 -15.49 -2.05
C LYS A 269 15.03 -15.72 -0.54
N TYR A 270 13.91 -15.48 0.12
CA TYR A 270 13.82 -15.58 1.58
C TYR A 270 13.06 -16.83 2.06
N GLU A 271 12.77 -17.75 1.13
CA GLU A 271 12.06 -19.03 1.41
C GLU A 271 10.73 -18.81 2.16
N ILE A 272 9.97 -17.85 1.66
CA ILE A 272 8.73 -17.37 2.29
C ILE A 272 7.50 -18.02 1.64
#